data_78b13b60abd621b49f72c2bc020ddd87
#
_entry.id   78b13b60abd621b49f72c2bc020ddd87
#
_cell.length_a   1.000
_cell.length_b   1.000
_cell.length_c   1.000
_cell.angle_alpha   90.00
_cell.angle_beta   90.00
_cell.angle_gamma   90.00
#
_symmetry.space_group_name_H-M   'P 1'
#
loop_
_entity.id
_entity.type
_entity.pdbx_description
1 polymer ?
#
loop_
_entity_poly.entity_id
_entity_poly.type
_entity_poly.pdbx_seq_one_letter_code
_entity_poly.pdbx_strand_id
1 'polypeptide(L)'
;MMKETRIEGQALRQLLQSFPSRLDSLSKTKLIVIGDIGLDEYVLGDVRRISPEAPVPVVEVQSQDSRLGLAANVAQNVASLGGIAHLVAVVGEDTAAEDLRRRLKSSSVSPDHLIVDKARPTTRKLRVMSGPHHIVRVDFERKQYLSAEVEKRVIQKVSDLLASADGVIIEDYAKGLLSETAMQQIIKESHARGKKVFVDPHRSTPAKFYAGSDVVTPNRDEAVELSGLDYDDMRMSPGFILEVGERLRQKMKVENVVITRGQEGMTLITPEDATHMTTFARQVFDVTGAGDTVIAALALAHVGGFTLPEACVFGNVAAGVVVGKVGCVPCTRADFLEYLQSLLEQA
;
A
#
# COMPACT_ATOMS: atom_id res chain seq x y z
N MET A 1 -29.85 2.91 -10.91
CA MET A 1 -29.04 3.57 -9.88
C MET A 1 -28.38 2.48 -9.05
N MET A 2 -27.07 2.58 -8.83
CA MET A 2 -26.31 1.68 -7.94
C MET A 2 -26.90 1.81 -6.52
N LYS A 3 -27.05 0.69 -5.81
CA LYS A 3 -27.53 0.73 -4.43
C LYS A 3 -26.39 1.25 -3.53
N GLU A 4 -26.67 2.28 -2.76
CA GLU A 4 -25.72 2.82 -1.78
C GLU A 4 -26.02 2.30 -0.40
N THR A 5 -25.01 1.84 0.31
CA THR A 5 -25.08 1.36 1.69
C THR A 5 -23.99 2.02 2.54
N ARG A 6 -24.19 2.02 3.87
CA ARG A 6 -23.19 2.46 4.83
C ARG A 6 -23.01 1.41 5.90
N ILE A 7 -21.76 1.17 6.28
CA ILE A 7 -21.46 0.33 7.44
C ILE A 7 -21.30 1.27 8.64
N GLU A 8 -22.34 1.32 9.48
CA GLU A 8 -22.41 2.20 10.63
C GLU A 8 -23.27 1.61 11.77
N GLY A 9 -23.28 2.25 12.92
CA GLY A 9 -24.14 1.89 14.05
C GLY A 9 -23.91 0.46 14.56
N GLN A 10 -25.00 -0.26 14.85
CA GLN A 10 -24.94 -1.60 15.44
C GLN A 10 -24.24 -2.62 14.55
N ALA A 11 -24.43 -2.56 13.23
CA ALA A 11 -23.78 -3.48 12.28
C ALA A 11 -22.26 -3.30 12.30
N LEU A 12 -21.78 -2.06 12.31
CA LEU A 12 -20.35 -1.76 12.44
C LEU A 12 -19.81 -2.28 13.79
N ARG A 13 -20.51 -2.03 14.89
CA ARG A 13 -20.08 -2.48 16.23
C ARG A 13 -19.96 -4.00 16.32
N GLN A 14 -20.93 -4.75 15.79
CA GLN A 14 -20.88 -6.21 15.75
C GLN A 14 -19.70 -6.71 14.88
N LEU A 15 -19.44 -6.06 13.74
CA LEU A 15 -18.32 -6.39 12.89
C LEU A 15 -16.98 -6.17 13.63
N LEU A 16 -16.78 -5.02 14.24
CA LEU A 16 -15.57 -4.71 15.02
C LEU A 16 -15.36 -5.73 16.15
N GLN A 17 -16.42 -6.12 16.86
CA GLN A 17 -16.36 -7.15 17.91
C GLN A 17 -15.95 -8.53 17.40
N SER A 18 -16.18 -8.83 16.12
CA SER A 18 -15.82 -10.12 15.51
C SER A 18 -14.33 -10.25 15.18
N PHE A 19 -13.61 -9.14 14.97
CA PHE A 19 -12.24 -9.14 14.49
C PHE A 19 -11.23 -9.90 15.37
N PRO A 20 -11.24 -9.75 16.72
CA PRO A 20 -10.26 -10.42 17.57
C PRO A 20 -10.26 -11.95 17.39
N SER A 21 -11.45 -12.57 17.32
CA SER A 21 -11.59 -14.02 17.17
C SER A 21 -11.18 -14.52 15.77
N ARG A 22 -11.14 -13.64 14.77
CA ARG A 22 -10.81 -13.99 13.37
C ARG A 22 -9.35 -13.72 13.02
N LEU A 23 -8.61 -12.96 13.84
CA LEU A 23 -7.21 -12.64 13.59
C LEU A 23 -6.31 -13.87 13.51
N ASP A 24 -6.63 -14.94 14.26
CA ASP A 24 -5.82 -16.16 14.23
C ASP A 24 -5.88 -16.88 12.89
N SER A 25 -6.98 -16.76 12.16
CA SER A 25 -7.10 -17.34 10.81
C SER A 25 -6.14 -16.71 9.80
N LEU A 26 -5.75 -15.44 10.01
CA LEU A 26 -4.84 -14.71 9.13
C LEU A 26 -3.41 -15.26 9.18
N SER A 27 -3.01 -15.94 10.26
CA SER A 27 -1.64 -16.43 10.48
C SER A 27 -1.18 -17.48 9.46
N LYS A 28 -2.10 -18.10 8.75
CA LYS A 28 -1.80 -19.09 7.70
C LYS A 28 -1.88 -18.51 6.30
N THR A 29 -2.39 -17.28 6.16
CA THR A 29 -2.59 -16.63 4.87
C THR A 29 -1.26 -16.17 4.29
N LYS A 30 -0.96 -16.60 3.07
CA LYS A 30 0.28 -16.34 2.35
C LYS A 30 0.00 -15.41 1.17
N LEU A 31 0.58 -14.23 1.18
CA LEU A 31 0.44 -13.26 0.10
C LEU A 31 1.77 -13.05 -0.61
N ILE A 32 1.74 -13.06 -1.94
CA ILE A 32 2.83 -12.50 -2.73
C ILE A 32 2.63 -10.99 -2.73
N VAL A 33 3.66 -10.26 -2.35
CA VAL A 33 3.72 -8.80 -2.51
C VAL A 33 4.76 -8.52 -3.58
N ILE A 34 4.35 -7.91 -4.68
CA ILE A 34 5.23 -7.54 -5.78
C ILE A 34 5.14 -6.05 -6.04
N GLY A 35 6.27 -5.37 -6.12
CA GLY A 35 6.30 -3.93 -6.37
C GLY A 35 7.69 -3.33 -6.25
N ASP A 36 7.77 -2.04 -6.58
CA ASP A 36 8.99 -1.27 -6.33
C ASP A 36 9.29 -1.23 -4.83
N ILE A 37 10.56 -1.38 -4.47
CA ILE A 37 10.99 -1.49 -3.07
C ILE A 37 12.03 -0.42 -2.74
N GLY A 38 12.06 0.05 -1.50
CA GLY A 38 13.05 1.04 -1.09
C GLY A 38 13.12 1.28 0.41
N LEU A 39 14.00 2.20 0.78
CA LEU A 39 14.17 2.70 2.13
C LEU A 39 13.66 4.13 2.23
N ASP A 40 12.88 4.41 3.27
CA ASP A 40 12.57 5.75 3.73
C ASP A 40 13.56 6.13 4.84
N GLU A 41 14.46 7.08 4.53
CA GLU A 41 15.53 7.50 5.43
C GLU A 41 15.24 8.90 5.97
N TYR A 42 15.50 9.09 7.26
CA TYR A 42 15.29 10.34 7.96
C TYR A 42 16.60 10.79 8.61
N VAL A 43 17.02 12.00 8.31
CA VAL A 43 18.12 12.70 8.98
C VAL A 43 17.50 13.85 9.75
N LEU A 44 17.55 13.76 11.08
CA LEU A 44 17.01 14.76 11.99
C LEU A 44 18.15 15.59 12.55
N GLY A 45 18.02 16.90 12.54
CA GLY A 45 19.04 17.80 13.08
C GLY A 45 18.53 19.22 13.27
N ASP A 46 19.42 20.08 13.74
CA ASP A 46 19.16 21.50 13.93
C ASP A 46 19.76 22.34 12.80
N VAL A 47 19.02 23.36 12.37
CA VAL A 47 19.52 24.40 11.46
C VAL A 47 19.83 25.64 12.29
N ARG A 48 21.12 25.95 12.49
CA ARG A 48 21.56 27.09 13.28
C ARG A 48 22.28 28.16 12.46
N ARG A 49 22.68 27.82 11.24
CA ARG A 49 23.46 28.75 10.39
C ARG A 49 23.22 28.45 8.90
N ILE A 50 23.53 29.45 8.09
CA ILE A 50 23.66 29.31 6.65
C ILE A 50 25.09 28.98 6.30
N SER A 51 25.34 28.18 5.29
CA SER A 51 26.67 27.83 4.82
C SER A 51 27.42 29.08 4.31
N PRO A 52 28.70 29.22 4.60
CA PRO A 52 29.52 30.26 3.98
C PRO A 52 29.81 29.98 2.50
N GLU A 53 29.61 28.76 2.03
CA GLU A 53 29.92 28.34 0.65
C GLU A 53 28.77 28.59 -0.31
N ALA A 54 27.52 28.63 0.19
CA ALA A 54 26.31 28.84 -0.60
C ALA A 54 25.13 29.24 0.32
N PRO A 55 24.08 29.91 -0.18
CA PRO A 55 22.92 30.31 0.62
C PRO A 55 22.00 29.11 0.95
N VAL A 56 22.56 28.09 1.57
CA VAL A 56 21.85 26.86 1.98
C VAL A 56 22.00 26.62 3.49
N PRO A 57 20.98 26.08 4.17
CA PRO A 57 21.09 25.74 5.59
C PRO A 57 22.11 24.65 5.84
N VAL A 58 22.82 24.76 6.98
CA VAL A 58 23.67 23.69 7.51
C VAL A 58 22.87 22.94 8.56
N VAL A 59 22.65 21.66 8.34
CA VAL A 59 21.96 20.78 9.29
C VAL A 59 22.99 20.06 10.15
N GLU A 60 22.97 20.34 11.45
CA GLU A 60 23.79 19.63 12.45
C GLU A 60 23.02 18.37 12.87
N VAL A 61 23.44 17.20 12.35
CA VAL A 61 22.72 15.93 12.49
C VAL A 61 22.74 15.45 13.94
N GLN A 62 21.57 15.18 14.50
CA GLN A 62 21.37 14.62 15.83
C GLN A 62 21.05 13.11 15.78
N SER A 63 20.28 12.69 14.80
CA SER A 63 19.92 11.29 14.64
C SER A 63 19.63 10.92 13.18
N GLN A 64 19.77 9.64 12.90
CA GLN A 64 19.40 9.05 11.62
C GLN A 64 18.53 7.82 11.87
N ASP A 65 17.47 7.68 11.06
CA ASP A 65 16.59 6.51 11.06
C ASP A 65 16.37 6.07 9.61
N SER A 66 16.09 4.79 9.43
CA SER A 66 15.77 4.23 8.13
C SER A 66 14.68 3.18 8.31
N ARG A 67 13.69 3.19 7.43
CA ARG A 67 12.50 2.33 7.49
C ARG A 67 12.26 1.65 6.16
N LEU A 68 11.56 0.53 6.21
CA LEU A 68 11.07 -0.12 5.00
C LEU A 68 10.01 0.76 4.34
N GLY A 69 10.17 1.03 3.04
CA GLY A 69 9.25 1.84 2.26
C GLY A 69 8.74 1.11 1.02
N LEU A 70 7.71 1.68 0.38
CA LEU A 70 7.12 1.14 -0.84
C LEU A 70 6.57 -0.29 -0.60
N ALA A 71 6.69 -1.22 -1.54
CA ALA A 71 6.22 -2.60 -1.39
C ALA A 71 6.82 -3.34 -0.16
N ALA A 72 7.98 -2.91 0.37
CA ALA A 72 8.51 -3.46 1.60
C ALA A 72 7.66 -3.08 2.83
N ASN A 73 7.06 -1.89 2.84
CA ASN A 73 6.13 -1.50 3.89
C ASN A 73 4.82 -2.31 3.80
N VAL A 74 4.32 -2.58 2.59
CA VAL A 74 3.16 -3.47 2.39
C VAL A 74 3.45 -4.87 2.94
N ALA A 75 4.60 -5.45 2.57
CA ALA A 75 5.00 -6.77 3.05
C ALA A 75 5.17 -6.81 4.60
N GLN A 76 5.75 -5.76 5.18
CA GLN A 76 5.89 -5.61 6.62
C GLN A 76 4.53 -5.52 7.32
N ASN A 77 3.55 -4.79 6.76
CA ASN A 77 2.20 -4.71 7.32
C ASN A 77 1.50 -6.09 7.29
N VAL A 78 1.60 -6.83 6.18
CA VAL A 78 1.08 -8.21 6.11
C VAL A 78 1.66 -9.07 7.23
N ALA A 79 3.00 -9.05 7.41
CA ALA A 79 3.68 -9.83 8.43
C ALA A 79 3.32 -9.38 9.86
N SER A 80 3.24 -8.06 10.11
CA SER A 80 2.95 -7.49 11.43
C SER A 80 1.51 -7.74 11.88
N LEU A 81 0.57 -7.90 10.93
CA LEU A 81 -0.82 -8.31 11.20
C LEU A 81 -0.95 -9.84 11.37
N GLY A 82 0.13 -10.59 11.19
CA GLY A 82 0.20 -12.04 11.42
C GLY A 82 0.19 -12.90 10.17
N GLY A 83 0.05 -12.34 8.96
CA GLY A 83 0.14 -13.07 7.70
C GLY A 83 1.57 -13.43 7.29
N ILE A 84 1.72 -14.12 6.18
CA ILE A 84 3.02 -14.47 5.58
C ILE A 84 3.17 -13.71 4.26
N ALA A 85 4.20 -12.85 4.18
CA ALA A 85 4.50 -12.08 2.98
C ALA A 85 5.69 -12.68 2.21
N HIS A 86 5.48 -13.01 0.93
CA HIS A 86 6.52 -13.34 -0.05
C HIS A 86 6.80 -12.11 -0.90
N LEU A 87 7.82 -11.33 -0.53
CA LEU A 87 8.13 -10.07 -1.21
C LEU A 87 9.02 -10.30 -2.43
N VAL A 88 8.47 -10.08 -3.62
CA VAL A 88 9.19 -10.13 -4.91
C VAL A 88 9.47 -8.71 -5.37
N ALA A 89 10.73 -8.33 -5.43
CA ALA A 89 11.15 -6.99 -5.81
C ALA A 89 12.57 -6.99 -6.38
N VAL A 90 12.99 -5.85 -6.96
CA VAL A 90 14.33 -5.69 -7.53
C VAL A 90 15.12 -4.66 -6.70
N VAL A 91 16.35 -5.01 -6.36
CA VAL A 91 17.32 -4.16 -5.65
C VAL A 91 18.60 -4.00 -6.46
N GLY A 92 19.37 -2.98 -6.15
CA GLY A 92 20.74 -2.82 -6.66
C GLY A 92 21.75 -3.77 -6.01
N GLU A 93 23.01 -3.65 -6.44
CA GLU A 93 24.16 -4.27 -5.79
C GLU A 93 24.89 -3.21 -4.96
N ASP A 94 24.25 -2.78 -3.86
CA ASP A 94 24.70 -1.65 -3.04
C ASP A 94 24.43 -1.86 -1.54
N THR A 95 24.98 -1.00 -0.71
CA THR A 95 24.83 -1.05 0.75
C THR A 95 23.37 -0.85 1.21
N ALA A 96 22.57 -0.13 0.42
CA ALA A 96 21.17 0.05 0.70
C ALA A 96 20.39 -1.27 0.55
N ALA A 97 20.75 -2.11 -0.44
CA ALA A 97 20.18 -3.46 -0.57
C ALA A 97 20.51 -4.33 0.65
N GLU A 98 21.71 -4.22 1.21
CA GLU A 98 22.12 -4.95 2.41
C GLU A 98 21.32 -4.50 3.64
N ASP A 99 21.17 -3.19 3.83
CA ASP A 99 20.36 -2.63 4.93
C ASP A 99 18.91 -3.06 4.81
N LEU A 100 18.34 -2.99 3.60
CA LEU A 100 16.98 -3.43 3.31
C LEU A 100 16.77 -4.92 3.63
N ARG A 101 17.69 -5.80 3.23
CA ARG A 101 17.65 -7.24 3.56
C ARG A 101 17.67 -7.48 5.08
N ARG A 102 18.50 -6.75 5.81
CA ARG A 102 18.58 -6.84 7.27
C ARG A 102 17.25 -6.42 7.92
N ARG A 103 16.66 -5.31 7.47
CA ARG A 103 15.37 -4.81 8.00
C ARG A 103 14.21 -5.71 7.67
N LEU A 104 14.15 -6.29 6.47
CA LEU A 104 13.14 -7.30 6.13
C LEU A 104 13.19 -8.49 7.09
N LYS A 105 14.38 -9.03 7.36
CA LYS A 105 14.55 -10.13 8.33
C LYS A 105 14.06 -9.75 9.72
N SER A 106 14.38 -8.55 10.20
CA SER A 106 13.91 -8.08 11.51
C SER A 106 12.40 -7.85 11.57
N SER A 107 11.75 -7.67 10.42
CA SER A 107 10.30 -7.51 10.27
C SER A 107 9.59 -8.82 9.90
N SER A 108 10.25 -9.97 10.06
CA SER A 108 9.70 -11.30 9.73
C SER A 108 9.31 -11.47 8.25
N VAL A 109 9.93 -10.70 7.36
CA VAL A 109 9.78 -10.84 5.90
C VAL A 109 11.06 -11.42 5.32
N SER A 110 10.96 -12.57 4.63
CA SER A 110 12.14 -13.17 3.98
C SER A 110 12.63 -12.31 2.81
N PRO A 111 13.95 -12.00 2.74
CA PRO A 111 14.55 -11.33 1.59
C PRO A 111 14.92 -12.28 0.43
N ASP A 112 14.56 -13.57 0.49
CA ASP A 112 15.04 -14.61 -0.44
C ASP A 112 14.47 -14.47 -1.86
N HIS A 113 13.42 -13.67 -2.02
CA HIS A 113 12.79 -13.43 -3.31
C HIS A 113 13.20 -12.09 -3.93
N LEU A 114 14.17 -11.39 -3.32
CA LEU A 114 14.75 -10.17 -3.91
C LEU A 114 15.70 -10.51 -5.06
N ILE A 115 15.51 -9.83 -6.18
CA ILE A 115 16.30 -9.99 -7.40
C ILE A 115 17.29 -8.85 -7.49
N VAL A 116 18.57 -9.15 -7.73
CA VAL A 116 19.59 -8.11 -7.93
C VAL A 116 19.66 -7.72 -9.39
N ASP A 117 19.60 -6.41 -9.64
CA ASP A 117 19.87 -5.75 -10.92
C ASP A 117 21.00 -4.72 -10.74
N LYS A 118 22.19 -5.04 -11.28
CA LYS A 118 23.37 -4.15 -11.17
C LYS A 118 23.21 -2.83 -11.93
N ALA A 119 22.23 -2.74 -12.82
CA ALA A 119 22.02 -1.57 -13.66
C ALA A 119 21.21 -0.45 -12.95
N ARG A 120 20.71 -0.70 -11.74
CA ARG A 120 19.94 0.29 -10.97
C ARG A 120 20.38 0.37 -9.51
N PRO A 121 20.27 1.54 -8.87
CA PRO A 121 20.43 1.63 -7.43
C PRO A 121 19.21 1.04 -6.71
N THR A 122 19.39 0.59 -5.47
CA THR A 122 18.27 0.39 -4.55
C THR A 122 17.62 1.73 -4.25
N THR A 123 16.29 1.80 -4.36
CA THR A 123 15.58 3.06 -4.12
C THR A 123 15.73 3.51 -2.67
N ARG A 124 16.06 4.79 -2.48
CA ARG A 124 16.13 5.45 -1.17
C ARG A 124 15.49 6.83 -1.26
N LYS A 125 14.70 7.17 -0.27
CA LYS A 125 14.10 8.50 -0.11
C LYS A 125 14.63 9.13 1.17
N LEU A 126 15.69 9.92 1.06
CA LEU A 126 16.33 10.59 2.19
C LEU A 126 15.61 11.92 2.48
N ARG A 127 15.04 12.03 3.67
CA ARG A 127 14.40 13.25 4.17
C ARG A 127 15.29 13.89 5.23
N VAL A 128 15.74 15.11 4.97
CA VAL A 128 16.49 15.92 5.94
C VAL A 128 15.50 16.86 6.60
N MET A 129 15.43 16.80 7.93
CA MET A 129 14.44 17.52 8.72
C MET A 129 15.05 18.31 9.86
N SER A 130 14.42 19.44 10.21
CA SER A 130 14.72 20.19 11.44
C SER A 130 13.41 20.38 12.21
N GLY A 131 13.30 19.68 13.35
CA GLY A 131 12.03 19.54 14.05
C GLY A 131 10.96 18.95 13.12
N PRO A 132 9.76 19.56 12.99
CA PRO A 132 8.71 19.07 12.11
C PRO A 132 8.91 19.48 10.63
N HIS A 133 9.92 20.29 10.29
CA HIS A 133 10.07 20.90 8.97
C HIS A 133 11.00 20.08 8.06
N HIS A 134 10.53 19.79 6.85
CA HIS A 134 11.36 19.24 5.79
C HIS A 134 12.28 20.32 5.23
N ILE A 135 13.61 20.08 5.25
CA ILE A 135 14.61 20.96 4.63
C ILE A 135 14.83 20.56 3.18
N VAL A 136 15.01 19.26 2.92
CA VAL A 136 15.20 18.71 1.58
C VAL A 136 14.85 17.22 1.57
N ARG A 137 14.38 16.73 0.41
CA ARG A 137 14.28 15.30 0.11
C ARG A 137 15.21 14.97 -1.05
N VAL A 138 16.01 13.93 -0.88
CA VAL A 138 16.91 13.41 -1.91
C VAL A 138 16.45 12.01 -2.27
N ASP A 139 16.08 11.82 -3.53
CA ASP A 139 15.59 10.54 -4.05
C ASP A 139 16.69 9.85 -4.87
N PHE A 140 17.17 8.70 -4.38
CA PHE A 140 18.07 7.81 -5.10
C PHE A 140 17.22 6.75 -5.79
N GLU A 141 16.87 6.97 -7.05
CA GLU A 141 16.00 6.08 -7.79
C GLU A 141 16.24 6.13 -9.29
N ARG A 142 15.84 5.08 -9.99
CA ARG A 142 15.81 5.03 -11.45
C ARG A 142 14.42 4.66 -11.92
N LYS A 143 13.76 5.57 -12.64
CA LYS A 143 12.44 5.35 -13.24
C LYS A 143 12.60 4.80 -14.66
N GLN A 144 12.91 3.51 -14.75
CA GLN A 144 13.13 2.85 -16.03
C GLN A 144 12.67 1.39 -15.92
N TYR A 145 12.00 0.90 -16.93
CA TYR A 145 11.63 -0.51 -17.00
C TYR A 145 12.86 -1.43 -16.90
N LEU A 146 12.63 -2.61 -16.34
CA LEU A 146 13.64 -3.65 -16.25
C LEU A 146 14.09 -4.11 -17.64
N SER A 147 15.32 -4.64 -17.73
CA SER A 147 15.69 -5.41 -18.90
C SER A 147 14.81 -6.66 -19.01
N ALA A 148 14.62 -7.15 -20.25
CA ALA A 148 13.79 -8.34 -20.49
C ALA A 148 14.28 -9.57 -19.68
N GLU A 149 15.58 -9.68 -19.42
CA GLU A 149 16.17 -10.75 -18.62
C GLU A 149 15.74 -10.64 -17.15
N VAL A 150 15.86 -9.44 -16.55
CA VAL A 150 15.49 -9.22 -15.14
C VAL A 150 13.98 -9.33 -14.97
N GLU A 151 13.19 -8.78 -15.88
CA GLU A 151 11.73 -8.90 -15.87
C GLU A 151 11.28 -10.36 -15.93
N LYS A 152 11.89 -11.18 -16.82
CA LYS A 152 11.63 -12.61 -16.89
C LYS A 152 11.90 -13.32 -15.55
N ARG A 153 12.98 -12.94 -14.87
CA ARG A 153 13.31 -13.49 -13.53
C ARG A 153 12.26 -13.11 -12.49
N VAL A 154 11.73 -11.88 -12.55
CA VAL A 154 10.64 -11.42 -11.67
C VAL A 154 9.39 -12.25 -11.90
N ILE A 155 8.95 -12.39 -13.15
CA ILE A 155 7.76 -13.17 -13.52
C ILE A 155 7.92 -14.63 -13.09
N GLN A 156 9.07 -15.24 -13.36
CA GLN A 156 9.33 -16.63 -12.94
C GLN A 156 9.26 -16.80 -11.44
N LYS A 157 9.83 -15.87 -10.66
CA LYS A 157 9.78 -15.91 -9.21
C LYS A 157 8.33 -15.85 -8.68
N VAL A 158 7.50 -14.99 -9.28
CA VAL A 158 6.06 -14.92 -8.93
C VAL A 158 5.37 -16.23 -9.30
N SER A 159 5.60 -16.75 -10.50
CA SER A 159 5.01 -18.01 -10.97
C SER A 159 5.33 -19.20 -10.04
N ASP A 160 6.58 -19.28 -9.56
CA ASP A 160 7.02 -20.32 -8.62
C ASP A 160 6.27 -20.21 -7.27
N LEU A 161 6.05 -18.99 -6.78
CA LEU A 161 5.40 -18.73 -5.51
C LEU A 161 3.88 -18.93 -5.55
N LEU A 162 3.24 -18.74 -6.70
CA LEU A 162 1.79 -18.89 -6.86
C LEU A 162 1.26 -20.28 -6.49
N ALA A 163 2.11 -21.32 -6.50
CA ALA A 163 1.73 -22.68 -6.09
C ALA A 163 1.40 -22.76 -4.59
N SER A 164 2.02 -21.92 -3.77
CA SER A 164 1.89 -21.94 -2.30
C SER A 164 1.22 -20.69 -1.73
N ALA A 165 1.05 -19.63 -2.51
CA ALA A 165 0.40 -18.41 -2.09
C ALA A 165 -1.12 -18.51 -2.18
N ASP A 166 -1.82 -17.68 -1.41
CA ASP A 166 -3.28 -17.60 -1.35
C ASP A 166 -3.82 -16.40 -2.13
N GLY A 167 -3.01 -15.36 -2.33
CA GLY A 167 -3.34 -14.15 -3.10
C GLY A 167 -2.11 -13.35 -3.48
N VAL A 168 -2.32 -12.30 -4.28
CA VAL A 168 -1.25 -11.43 -4.81
C VAL A 168 -1.60 -9.97 -4.56
N ILE A 169 -0.65 -9.20 -4.05
CA ILE A 169 -0.70 -7.74 -3.98
C ILE A 169 0.32 -7.20 -4.99
N ILE A 170 -0.13 -6.32 -5.87
CA ILE A 170 0.72 -5.56 -6.80
C ILE A 170 0.76 -4.11 -6.32
N GLU A 171 1.97 -3.62 -6.04
CA GLU A 171 2.23 -2.29 -5.52
C GLU A 171 3.00 -1.48 -6.55
N ASP A 172 2.31 -0.59 -7.25
CA ASP A 172 2.90 0.20 -8.33
C ASP A 172 3.27 1.61 -7.87
N TYR A 173 4.57 1.91 -7.85
CA TYR A 173 5.10 3.26 -7.63
C TYR A 173 5.68 3.90 -8.90
N ALA A 174 5.39 3.30 -10.07
CA ALA A 174 5.84 3.77 -11.39
C ALA A 174 7.37 3.97 -11.48
N LYS A 175 8.15 3.05 -10.86
CA LYS A 175 9.60 3.06 -10.98
C LYS A 175 10.12 2.03 -11.99
N GLY A 176 9.19 1.31 -12.65
CA GLY A 176 9.47 0.43 -13.79
C GLY A 176 9.78 -1.01 -13.42
N LEU A 177 9.34 -1.49 -12.25
CA LEU A 177 9.43 -2.91 -11.92
C LEU A 177 8.59 -3.76 -12.87
N LEU A 178 7.38 -3.33 -13.18
CA LEU A 178 6.42 -4.08 -13.99
C LEU A 178 6.07 -3.32 -15.27
N SER A 179 6.35 -3.92 -16.42
CA SER A 179 5.78 -3.49 -17.69
C SER A 179 4.31 -3.91 -17.80
N GLU A 180 3.59 -3.37 -18.80
CA GLU A 180 2.23 -3.81 -19.11
C GLU A 180 2.17 -5.34 -19.30
N THR A 181 3.11 -5.87 -20.09
CA THR A 181 3.17 -7.30 -20.40
C THR A 181 3.38 -8.14 -19.15
N ALA A 182 4.32 -7.74 -18.28
CA ALA A 182 4.61 -8.45 -17.04
C ALA A 182 3.42 -8.42 -16.08
N MET A 183 2.80 -7.25 -15.91
CA MET A 183 1.63 -7.09 -15.02
C MET A 183 0.46 -7.96 -15.49
N GLN A 184 0.13 -7.90 -16.78
CA GLN A 184 -0.94 -8.70 -17.36
C GLN A 184 -0.65 -10.21 -17.30
N GLN A 185 0.61 -10.63 -17.47
CA GLN A 185 0.99 -12.02 -17.30
C GLN A 185 0.80 -12.49 -15.86
N ILE A 186 1.24 -11.69 -14.88
CA ILE A 186 1.09 -12.03 -13.46
C ILE A 186 -0.40 -12.14 -13.08
N ILE A 187 -1.25 -11.19 -13.50
CA ILE A 187 -2.70 -11.24 -13.25
C ILE A 187 -3.29 -12.53 -13.84
N LYS A 188 -2.99 -12.82 -15.10
CA LYS A 188 -3.49 -14.02 -15.80
C LYS A 188 -3.05 -15.31 -15.12
N GLU A 189 -1.78 -15.42 -14.73
CA GLU A 189 -1.24 -16.62 -14.07
C GLU A 189 -1.81 -16.81 -12.67
N SER A 190 -2.07 -15.72 -11.95
CA SER A 190 -2.74 -15.75 -10.65
C SER A 190 -4.16 -16.30 -10.77
N HIS A 191 -4.94 -15.78 -11.70
CA HIS A 191 -6.31 -16.25 -11.96
C HIS A 191 -6.35 -17.72 -12.43
N ALA A 192 -5.40 -18.12 -13.27
CA ALA A 192 -5.30 -19.53 -13.71
C ALA A 192 -5.10 -20.51 -12.54
N ARG A 193 -4.66 -20.02 -11.39
CA ARG A 193 -4.48 -20.77 -10.12
C ARG A 193 -5.55 -20.43 -9.08
N GLY A 194 -6.59 -19.67 -9.45
CA GLY A 194 -7.68 -19.27 -8.56
C GLY A 194 -7.26 -18.26 -7.48
N LYS A 195 -6.17 -17.48 -7.71
CA LYS A 195 -5.67 -16.50 -6.75
C LYS A 195 -6.20 -15.11 -7.08
N LYS A 196 -6.69 -14.41 -6.04
CA LYS A 196 -7.15 -13.03 -6.15
C LYS A 196 -5.97 -12.07 -6.25
N VAL A 197 -6.14 -11.01 -7.05
CA VAL A 197 -5.13 -9.98 -7.32
C VAL A 197 -5.63 -8.61 -6.84
N PHE A 198 -4.91 -8.02 -5.92
CA PHE A 198 -5.13 -6.68 -5.37
C PHE A 198 -4.06 -5.75 -5.92
N VAL A 199 -4.44 -4.56 -6.37
CA VAL A 199 -3.51 -3.61 -6.96
C VAL A 199 -3.65 -2.24 -6.29
N ASP A 200 -2.56 -1.69 -5.78
CA ASP A 200 -2.47 -0.25 -5.49
C ASP A 200 -1.89 0.45 -6.74
N PRO A 201 -2.74 1.19 -7.47
CA PRO A 201 -2.36 1.73 -8.75
C PRO A 201 -1.65 3.08 -8.60
N HIS A 202 -0.72 3.38 -9.51
CA HIS A 202 -0.11 4.69 -9.58
C HIS A 202 -0.78 5.54 -10.69
N ARG A 203 -1.07 6.80 -10.40
CA ARG A 203 -1.75 7.75 -11.32
C ARG A 203 -1.06 7.90 -12.69
N SER A 204 0.28 7.80 -12.77
CA SER A 204 1.02 7.94 -14.04
C SER A 204 1.11 6.65 -14.84
N THR A 205 0.69 5.51 -14.30
CA THR A 205 0.66 4.23 -15.02
C THR A 205 -0.69 4.10 -15.76
N PRO A 206 -0.70 3.81 -17.06
CA PRO A 206 -1.95 3.67 -17.79
C PRO A 206 -2.89 2.63 -17.18
N ALA A 207 -4.17 2.97 -17.02
CA ALA A 207 -5.20 2.14 -16.40
C ALA A 207 -5.29 0.71 -16.98
N LYS A 208 -4.97 0.52 -18.26
CA LYS A 208 -4.95 -0.78 -18.94
C LYS A 208 -3.95 -1.78 -18.35
N PHE A 209 -2.89 -1.30 -17.66
CA PHE A 209 -1.91 -2.17 -17.01
C PHE A 209 -2.56 -3.04 -15.93
N TYR A 210 -3.55 -2.49 -15.24
CA TYR A 210 -4.26 -3.14 -14.14
C TYR A 210 -5.48 -3.96 -14.57
N ALA A 211 -5.73 -4.04 -15.90
CA ALA A 211 -6.94 -4.67 -16.42
C ALA A 211 -7.08 -6.12 -15.96
N GLY A 212 -8.27 -6.42 -15.45
CA GLY A 212 -8.61 -7.76 -14.98
C GLY A 212 -8.21 -8.08 -13.55
N SER A 213 -7.58 -7.16 -12.78
CA SER A 213 -7.38 -7.39 -11.35
C SER A 213 -8.73 -7.47 -10.60
N ASP A 214 -8.74 -8.12 -9.43
CA ASP A 214 -9.99 -8.31 -8.66
C ASP A 214 -10.36 -7.07 -7.86
N VAL A 215 -9.36 -6.38 -7.29
CA VAL A 215 -9.55 -5.17 -6.46
C VAL A 215 -8.45 -4.16 -6.79
N VAL A 216 -8.83 -2.90 -6.98
CA VAL A 216 -7.88 -1.77 -7.04
C VAL A 216 -8.17 -0.79 -5.91
N THR A 217 -7.10 -0.20 -5.32
CA THR A 217 -7.20 0.64 -4.11
C THR A 217 -6.70 2.09 -4.31
N PRO A 218 -7.08 2.79 -5.38
CA PRO A 218 -6.60 4.15 -5.60
C PRO A 218 -7.03 5.10 -4.47
N ASN A 219 -6.19 6.08 -4.19
CA ASN A 219 -6.65 7.24 -3.44
C ASN A 219 -7.53 8.13 -4.33
N ARG A 220 -8.14 9.17 -3.73
CA ARG A 220 -9.08 10.06 -4.44
C ARG A 220 -8.46 10.70 -5.68
N ASP A 221 -7.24 11.22 -5.56
CA ASP A 221 -6.58 11.93 -6.67
C ASP A 221 -6.17 10.96 -7.78
N GLU A 222 -5.65 9.81 -7.43
CA GLU A 222 -5.36 8.72 -8.38
C GLU A 222 -6.61 8.23 -9.08
N ALA A 223 -7.70 8.06 -8.33
CA ALA A 223 -8.97 7.61 -8.89
C ALA A 223 -9.49 8.59 -9.94
N VAL A 224 -9.46 9.89 -9.66
CA VAL A 224 -9.88 10.93 -10.59
C VAL A 224 -9.01 10.92 -11.85
N GLU A 225 -7.67 10.95 -11.68
CA GLU A 225 -6.72 11.00 -12.80
C GLU A 225 -6.82 9.75 -13.68
N LEU A 226 -6.86 8.57 -13.08
CA LEU A 226 -6.98 7.30 -13.81
C LEU A 226 -8.35 7.15 -14.49
N SER A 227 -9.43 7.72 -13.93
CA SER A 227 -10.75 7.72 -14.55
C SER A 227 -10.77 8.56 -15.83
N GLY A 228 -9.94 9.59 -15.90
CA GLY A 228 -9.93 10.60 -16.97
C GLY A 228 -11.10 11.57 -16.90
N LEU A 229 -11.71 11.70 -15.74
CA LEU A 229 -12.71 12.74 -15.47
C LEU A 229 -12.03 14.04 -15.08
N ASP A 230 -12.62 15.17 -15.48
CA ASP A 230 -12.08 16.49 -15.16
C ASP A 230 -12.39 16.84 -13.69
N TYR A 231 -11.37 17.30 -12.95
CA TYR A 231 -11.51 17.55 -11.52
C TYR A 231 -12.38 18.79 -11.23
N ASP A 232 -12.45 19.75 -12.16
CA ASP A 232 -13.13 21.04 -11.93
C ASP A 232 -14.66 20.95 -12.04
N ASP A 233 -15.19 20.10 -12.90
CA ASP A 233 -16.64 19.97 -13.12
C ASP A 233 -17.36 19.20 -12.01
N MET A 234 -16.65 18.50 -11.12
CA MET A 234 -17.21 17.44 -10.31
C MET A 234 -17.11 17.64 -8.78
N ARG A 235 -16.42 18.68 -8.31
CA ARG A 235 -16.32 19.00 -6.87
C ARG A 235 -17.69 19.28 -6.20
N MET A 236 -18.71 19.58 -7.00
CA MET A 236 -20.04 20.01 -6.54
C MET A 236 -21.12 18.92 -6.71
N SER A 237 -20.81 17.76 -7.27
CA SER A 237 -21.80 16.71 -7.53
C SER A 237 -21.88 15.70 -6.38
N PRO A 238 -23.06 15.57 -5.73
CA PRO A 238 -23.33 14.40 -4.88
C PRO A 238 -23.25 13.14 -5.74
N GLY A 239 -22.39 12.20 -5.41
CA GLY A 239 -22.20 10.97 -6.21
C GLY A 239 -20.96 10.96 -7.10
N PHE A 240 -20.15 12.03 -7.09
CA PHE A 240 -18.90 12.10 -7.84
C PHE A 240 -18.01 10.85 -7.65
N ILE A 241 -17.83 10.42 -6.40
CA ILE A 241 -16.98 9.28 -6.10
C ILE A 241 -17.51 7.97 -6.70
N LEU A 242 -18.83 7.86 -6.85
CA LEU A 242 -19.46 6.70 -7.47
C LEU A 242 -19.24 6.68 -8.98
N GLU A 243 -19.36 7.83 -9.62
CA GLU A 243 -19.09 7.98 -11.06
C GLU A 243 -17.63 7.67 -11.38
N VAL A 244 -16.69 8.23 -10.59
CA VAL A 244 -15.26 7.92 -10.70
C VAL A 244 -15.02 6.43 -10.56
N GLY A 245 -15.55 5.80 -9.53
CA GLY A 245 -15.34 4.37 -9.26
C GLY A 245 -15.93 3.47 -10.35
N GLU A 246 -17.13 3.76 -10.82
CA GLU A 246 -17.74 3.00 -11.91
C GLU A 246 -16.97 3.16 -13.23
N ARG A 247 -16.51 4.37 -13.52
CA ARG A 247 -15.66 4.63 -14.70
C ARG A 247 -14.32 3.89 -14.62
N LEU A 248 -13.70 3.85 -13.43
CA LEU A 248 -12.50 3.06 -13.22
C LEU A 248 -12.76 1.58 -13.41
N ARG A 249 -13.83 1.06 -12.83
CA ARG A 249 -14.24 -0.34 -12.93
C ARG A 249 -14.38 -0.77 -14.40
N GLN A 250 -15.03 0.06 -15.21
CA GLN A 250 -15.20 -0.18 -16.64
C GLN A 250 -13.88 -0.06 -17.41
N LYS A 251 -13.13 1.03 -17.18
CA LYS A 251 -11.89 1.34 -17.92
C LYS A 251 -10.78 0.32 -17.65
N MET A 252 -10.65 -0.12 -16.39
CA MET A 252 -9.67 -1.12 -15.97
C MET A 252 -10.20 -2.54 -16.12
N LYS A 253 -11.49 -2.73 -16.41
CA LYS A 253 -12.14 -4.06 -16.42
C LYS A 253 -11.88 -4.82 -15.11
N VAL A 254 -11.98 -4.12 -13.99
CA VAL A 254 -11.80 -4.69 -12.65
C VAL A 254 -13.18 -4.96 -12.02
N GLU A 255 -13.21 -5.94 -11.12
CA GLU A 255 -14.45 -6.30 -10.43
C GLU A 255 -14.81 -5.27 -9.36
N ASN A 256 -13.84 -4.86 -8.55
CA ASN A 256 -14.08 -3.99 -7.42
C ASN A 256 -13.08 -2.84 -7.36
N VAL A 257 -13.55 -1.66 -6.93
CA VAL A 257 -12.72 -0.46 -6.69
C VAL A 257 -12.93 0.00 -5.26
N VAL A 258 -11.86 0.16 -4.51
CA VAL A 258 -11.87 0.71 -3.14
C VAL A 258 -11.18 2.07 -3.17
N ILE A 259 -11.93 3.15 -3.19
CA ILE A 259 -11.36 4.50 -3.21
C ILE A 259 -11.12 4.98 -1.78
N THR A 260 -9.85 5.22 -1.42
CA THR A 260 -9.50 5.84 -0.14
C THR A 260 -9.66 7.35 -0.23
N ARG A 261 -10.30 7.96 0.79
CA ARG A 261 -10.71 9.38 0.79
C ARG A 261 -10.17 10.17 1.99
N GLY A 262 -9.08 9.69 2.59
CA GLY A 262 -8.48 10.31 3.77
C GLY A 262 -9.47 10.46 4.93
N GLN A 263 -9.72 11.66 5.38
CA GLN A 263 -10.62 11.93 6.51
C GLN A 263 -12.09 11.55 6.24
N GLU A 264 -12.48 11.39 4.99
CA GLU A 264 -13.83 10.93 4.62
C GLU A 264 -13.96 9.40 4.65
N GLY A 265 -12.89 8.65 4.97
CA GLY A 265 -12.87 7.19 5.00
C GLY A 265 -12.63 6.56 3.64
N MET A 266 -13.43 5.57 3.25
CA MET A 266 -13.31 4.88 1.97
C MET A 266 -14.67 4.48 1.39
N THR A 267 -14.68 4.23 0.09
CA THR A 267 -15.85 3.72 -0.63
C THR A 267 -15.46 2.50 -1.44
N LEU A 268 -16.13 1.38 -1.19
CA LEU A 268 -16.08 0.18 -2.03
C LEU A 268 -17.16 0.29 -3.09
N ILE A 269 -16.79 0.14 -4.36
CA ILE A 269 -17.67 0.10 -5.52
C ILE A 269 -17.55 -1.29 -6.16
N THR A 270 -18.66 -2.01 -6.21
CA THR A 270 -18.82 -3.34 -6.82
C THR A 270 -19.69 -3.25 -8.08
N PRO A 271 -19.90 -4.32 -8.84
CA PRO A 271 -20.89 -4.35 -9.93
C PRO A 271 -22.32 -4.05 -9.48
N GLU A 272 -22.65 -4.31 -8.22
CA GLU A 272 -24.02 -4.33 -7.71
C GLU A 272 -24.34 -3.13 -6.83
N ASP A 273 -23.36 -2.71 -6.00
CA ASP A 273 -23.58 -1.67 -5.00
C ASP A 273 -22.31 -0.83 -4.70
N ALA A 274 -22.52 0.22 -3.92
CA ALA A 274 -21.48 0.99 -3.31
C ALA A 274 -21.63 1.01 -1.79
N THR A 275 -20.56 0.70 -1.07
CA THR A 275 -20.53 0.71 0.40
C THR A 275 -19.58 1.78 0.90
N HIS A 276 -20.11 2.72 1.69
CA HIS A 276 -19.36 3.79 2.32
C HIS A 276 -18.97 3.41 3.75
N MET A 277 -17.72 3.71 4.11
CA MET A 277 -17.16 3.51 5.43
C MET A 277 -16.51 4.81 5.89
N THR A 278 -16.89 5.32 7.04
CA THR A 278 -16.27 6.50 7.64
C THR A 278 -14.87 6.17 8.14
N THR A 279 -13.99 7.17 8.22
CA THR A 279 -12.66 6.97 8.79
C THR A 279 -12.74 6.65 10.29
N PHE A 280 -11.82 5.81 10.74
CA PHE A 280 -11.59 5.58 12.17
C PHE A 280 -10.45 6.46 12.71
N ALA A 281 -9.70 7.15 11.86
CA ALA A 281 -8.61 8.02 12.28
C ALA A 281 -9.11 9.15 13.20
N ARG A 282 -8.56 9.22 14.42
CA ARG A 282 -8.94 10.21 15.45
C ARG A 282 -8.01 11.40 15.46
N GLN A 283 -6.71 11.12 15.41
CA GLN A 283 -5.64 12.11 15.33
C GLN A 283 -4.73 11.69 14.19
N VAL A 284 -4.51 12.58 13.26
CA VAL A 284 -3.64 12.35 12.10
C VAL A 284 -2.35 13.12 12.35
N PHE A 285 -1.26 12.38 12.57
CA PHE A 285 0.08 12.94 12.68
C PHE A 285 0.84 12.85 11.36
N ASP A 286 0.74 11.70 10.69
CA ASP A 286 1.41 11.46 9.42
C ASP A 286 0.61 10.45 8.58
N VAL A 287 0.38 10.76 7.32
CA VAL A 287 -0.36 9.87 6.39
C VAL A 287 0.56 8.96 5.58
N THR A 288 1.88 9.02 5.81
CA THR A 288 2.87 8.23 5.06
C THR A 288 2.65 6.74 5.30
N GLY A 289 2.46 5.97 4.22
CA GLY A 289 2.24 4.53 4.28
C GLY A 289 0.82 4.09 4.69
N ALA A 290 -0.14 5.03 4.81
CA ALA A 290 -1.53 4.68 5.11
C ALA A 290 -2.15 3.84 3.99
N GLY A 291 -1.91 4.17 2.71
CA GLY A 291 -2.35 3.38 1.54
C GLY A 291 -1.78 1.97 1.58
N ASP A 292 -0.46 1.85 1.78
CA ASP A 292 0.24 0.56 1.92
C ASP A 292 -0.40 -0.31 3.01
N THR A 293 -0.77 0.31 4.14
CA THR A 293 -1.42 -0.38 5.25
C THR A 293 -2.83 -0.82 4.89
N VAL A 294 -3.60 0.03 4.18
CA VAL A 294 -4.94 -0.32 3.70
C VAL A 294 -4.88 -1.55 2.80
N ILE A 295 -4.08 -1.52 1.74
CA ILE A 295 -4.05 -2.65 0.79
C ILE A 295 -3.52 -3.92 1.45
N ALA A 296 -2.48 -3.83 2.30
CA ALA A 296 -1.94 -4.97 3.02
C ALA A 296 -2.99 -5.64 3.92
N ALA A 297 -3.67 -4.84 4.76
CA ALA A 297 -4.66 -5.32 5.70
C ALA A 297 -5.93 -5.83 5.00
N LEU A 298 -6.41 -5.11 3.98
CA LEU A 298 -7.57 -5.49 3.19
C LEU A 298 -7.34 -6.82 2.46
N ALA A 299 -6.22 -6.95 1.73
CA ALA A 299 -5.90 -8.17 1.01
C ALA A 299 -5.71 -9.36 1.96
N LEU A 300 -4.99 -9.16 3.08
CA LEU A 300 -4.80 -10.19 4.09
C LEU A 300 -6.13 -10.67 4.67
N ALA A 301 -7.01 -9.74 5.05
CA ALA A 301 -8.32 -10.08 5.61
C ALA A 301 -9.21 -10.80 4.58
N HIS A 302 -9.31 -10.26 3.35
CA HIS A 302 -10.17 -10.84 2.33
C HIS A 302 -9.73 -12.24 1.93
N VAL A 303 -8.44 -12.46 1.68
CA VAL A 303 -7.88 -13.79 1.38
C VAL A 303 -7.98 -14.72 2.59
N GLY A 304 -7.89 -14.19 3.81
CA GLY A 304 -8.09 -14.91 5.07
C GLY A 304 -9.55 -15.23 5.42
N GLY A 305 -10.51 -14.97 4.49
CA GLY A 305 -11.91 -15.40 4.61
C GLY A 305 -12.89 -14.31 5.10
N PHE A 306 -12.50 -13.05 5.12
CA PHE A 306 -13.43 -11.94 5.33
C PHE A 306 -14.14 -11.60 4.03
N THR A 307 -15.40 -11.18 4.07
CA THR A 307 -16.05 -10.56 2.91
C THR A 307 -15.31 -9.28 2.53
N LEU A 308 -15.44 -8.83 1.29
CA LEU A 308 -14.72 -7.62 0.85
C LEU A 308 -15.13 -6.36 1.65
N PRO A 309 -16.41 -6.10 1.97
CA PRO A 309 -16.79 -5.01 2.87
C PRO A 309 -16.16 -5.11 4.28
N GLU A 310 -16.12 -6.31 4.87
CA GLU A 310 -15.46 -6.54 6.16
C GLU A 310 -13.95 -6.28 6.09
N ALA A 311 -13.30 -6.72 5.00
CA ALA A 311 -11.88 -6.50 4.75
C ALA A 311 -11.56 -5.00 4.57
N CYS A 312 -12.45 -4.24 3.93
CA CYS A 312 -12.33 -2.78 3.84
C CYS A 312 -12.40 -2.12 5.23
N VAL A 313 -13.34 -2.53 6.09
CA VAL A 313 -13.41 -2.03 7.48
C VAL A 313 -12.14 -2.40 8.24
N PHE A 314 -11.63 -3.63 8.09
CA PHE A 314 -10.38 -4.07 8.71
C PHE A 314 -9.18 -3.21 8.26
N GLY A 315 -9.06 -2.94 6.95
CA GLY A 315 -8.04 -2.06 6.39
C GLY A 315 -8.14 -0.61 6.90
N ASN A 316 -9.38 -0.10 7.06
CA ASN A 316 -9.64 1.24 7.56
C ASN A 316 -9.24 1.37 9.06
N VAL A 317 -9.50 0.35 9.89
CA VAL A 317 -9.03 0.30 11.27
C VAL A 317 -7.50 0.28 11.33
N ALA A 318 -6.85 -0.56 10.52
CA ALA A 318 -5.38 -0.65 10.45
C ALA A 318 -4.75 0.69 10.02
N ALA A 319 -5.33 1.37 9.02
CA ALA A 319 -4.91 2.71 8.62
C ALA A 319 -5.07 3.72 9.75
N GLY A 320 -6.17 3.66 10.52
CA GLY A 320 -6.39 4.51 11.70
C GLY A 320 -5.30 4.38 12.76
N VAL A 321 -4.72 3.19 12.92
CA VAL A 321 -3.57 2.95 13.81
C VAL A 321 -2.33 3.69 13.34
N VAL A 322 -1.98 3.56 12.05
CA VAL A 322 -0.68 4.05 11.55
C VAL A 322 -0.65 5.56 11.36
N VAL A 323 -1.78 6.18 10.97
CA VAL A 323 -1.82 7.65 10.82
C VAL A 323 -1.71 8.40 12.14
N GLY A 324 -1.90 7.71 13.27
CA GLY A 324 -1.63 8.22 14.61
C GLY A 324 -0.15 8.18 15.04
N LYS A 325 0.76 7.73 14.16
CA LYS A 325 2.20 7.59 14.42
C LYS A 325 3.00 8.41 13.41
N VAL A 326 4.24 8.78 13.76
CA VAL A 326 5.11 9.56 12.87
C VAL A 326 5.91 8.63 11.96
N GLY A 327 5.90 8.90 10.66
CA GLY A 327 6.63 8.19 9.62
C GLY A 327 6.02 6.84 9.25
N CYS A 328 6.64 6.19 8.26
CA CYS A 328 6.20 4.90 7.75
C CYS A 328 6.45 3.80 8.79
N VAL A 329 5.41 3.41 9.52
CA VAL A 329 5.45 2.35 10.55
C VAL A 329 4.37 1.31 10.28
N PRO A 330 4.61 0.01 10.54
CA PRO A 330 3.60 -1.01 10.32
C PRO A 330 2.52 -0.99 11.41
N CYS A 331 1.33 -1.47 11.05
CA CYS A 331 0.28 -1.81 11.99
C CYS A 331 0.57 -3.19 12.59
N THR A 332 0.97 -3.24 13.86
CA THR A 332 1.14 -4.54 14.53
C THR A 332 -0.21 -5.09 14.99
N ARG A 333 -0.28 -6.41 15.16
CA ARG A 333 -1.47 -7.07 15.72
C ARG A 333 -1.85 -6.50 17.12
N ALA A 334 -0.86 -6.18 17.93
CA ALA A 334 -1.07 -5.60 19.25
C ALA A 334 -1.66 -4.19 19.14
N ASP A 335 -1.08 -3.32 18.34
CA ASP A 335 -1.59 -1.97 18.08
C ASP A 335 -3.02 -2.01 17.52
N PHE A 336 -3.28 -2.94 16.59
CA PHE A 336 -4.62 -3.12 16.00
C PHE A 336 -5.66 -3.48 17.06
N LEU A 337 -5.35 -4.43 17.96
CA LEU A 337 -6.27 -4.85 19.02
C LEU A 337 -6.50 -3.75 20.05
N GLU A 338 -5.45 -3.03 20.46
CA GLU A 338 -5.55 -1.89 21.38
C GLU A 338 -6.43 -0.79 20.78
N TYR A 339 -6.18 -0.44 19.51
CA TYR A 339 -6.98 0.56 18.82
C TYR A 339 -8.43 0.13 18.66
N LEU A 340 -8.67 -1.12 18.27
CA LEU A 340 -10.01 -1.69 18.15
C LEU A 340 -10.80 -1.62 19.47
N GLN A 341 -10.15 -1.96 20.59
CA GLN A 341 -10.78 -1.82 21.92
C GLN A 341 -11.18 -0.38 22.20
N SER A 342 -10.30 0.57 21.91
CA SER A 342 -10.59 1.99 22.08
C SER A 342 -11.75 2.50 21.19
N LEU A 343 -11.95 1.89 20.02
CA LEU A 343 -13.10 2.20 19.15
C LEU A 343 -14.41 1.66 19.75
N LEU A 344 -14.38 0.44 20.29
CA LEU A 344 -15.56 -0.21 20.89
C LEU A 344 -16.04 0.45 22.18
N GLU A 345 -15.14 1.07 22.95
CA GLU A 345 -15.48 1.80 24.18
C GLU A 345 -16.21 3.13 23.90
N GLN A 346 -16.10 3.67 22.69
CA GLN A 346 -16.68 4.97 22.31
C GLN A 346 -17.89 4.85 21.36
N ALA A 347 -18.13 3.68 20.81
CA ALA A 347 -19.29 3.36 19.97
C ALA A 347 -20.45 2.80 20.80
#